data_09ebedf4b7116a6a5a6c752d570ce6b8
#
_entry.id   09ebedf4b7116a6a5a6c752d570ce6b8
#
_cell.length_a   1.000
_cell.length_b   1.000
_cell.length_c   1.000
_cell.angle_alpha   90.00
_cell.angle_beta   90.00
_cell.angle_gamma   90.00
#
_symmetry.space_group_name_H-M   'P 1'
#
loop_
_entity.id
_entity.type
_entity.pdbx_description
1 polymer ?
#
loop_
_entity_poly.entity_id
_entity_poly.type
_entity_poly.pdbx_seq_one_letter_code
_entity_poly.pdbx_strand_id
1 'polypeptide(L)'
;MSPQLTVWYNTKCPVCNAGIDWQRSRLVQAARAGVIEFRDINLEPDALARFDAGLEDVRRRLHAVDDQGRLHAGADCAIAVWRATPGHAWLGHLLGLPVIRQITRFGYDRFADLLYAWNRRKGHW
;
A
#
# COMPACT_ATOMS: atom_id res chain seq x y z
N MET A 1 8.98 8.41 17.44
CA MET A 1 8.18 9.23 16.53
C MET A 1 7.11 8.39 15.86
N SER A 2 5.92 8.96 15.72
CA SER A 2 4.85 8.28 14.99
C SER A 2 5.18 8.25 13.49
N PRO A 3 4.88 7.17 12.78
CA PRO A 3 5.08 7.14 11.32
C PRO A 3 4.13 8.12 10.64
N GLN A 4 4.55 8.66 9.49
CA GLN A 4 3.69 9.49 8.64
C GLN A 4 2.60 8.66 7.99
N LEU A 5 2.85 7.36 7.80
CA LEU A 5 1.97 6.46 7.09
C LEU A 5 2.08 5.06 7.67
N THR A 6 0.95 4.41 7.93
CA THR A 6 0.90 3.01 8.31
C THR A 6 0.23 2.24 7.17
N VAL A 7 0.98 1.35 6.53
CA VAL A 7 0.51 0.57 5.37
C VAL A 7 0.14 -0.83 5.84
N TRP A 8 -1.09 -1.23 5.54
CA TRP A 8 -1.58 -2.58 5.78
C TRP A 8 -1.54 -3.36 4.48
N TYR A 9 -0.93 -4.53 4.50
CA TYR A 9 -0.78 -5.38 3.32
C TYR A 9 -0.88 -6.85 3.69
N ASN A 10 -0.98 -7.69 2.66
CA ASN A 10 -1.12 -9.13 2.83
C ASN A 10 0.24 -9.80 2.65
N THR A 11 0.84 -10.28 3.74
CA THR A 11 2.14 -10.97 3.69
C THR A 11 2.08 -12.32 2.99
N LYS A 12 0.89 -12.87 2.75
CA LYS A 12 0.73 -14.12 2.00
C LYS A 12 0.84 -13.94 0.49
N CYS A 13 0.86 -12.69 0.01
CA CYS A 13 1.04 -12.36 -1.40
C CYS A 13 2.53 -12.18 -1.69
N PRO A 14 3.16 -13.07 -2.52
CA PRO A 14 4.60 -12.96 -2.80
C PRO A 14 4.99 -11.66 -3.50
N VAL A 15 4.17 -11.19 -4.42
CA VAL A 15 4.42 -9.94 -5.17
C VAL A 15 4.32 -8.74 -4.23
N CYS A 16 3.34 -8.73 -3.32
CA CYS A 16 3.20 -7.68 -2.34
C CYS A 16 4.40 -7.63 -1.39
N ASN A 17 4.87 -8.79 -0.92
CA ASN A 17 6.07 -8.88 -0.08
C ASN A 17 7.29 -8.32 -0.78
N ALA A 18 7.51 -8.69 -2.04
CA ALA A 18 8.66 -8.21 -2.81
C ALA A 18 8.64 -6.69 -2.95
N GLY A 19 7.48 -6.12 -3.27
CA GLY A 19 7.33 -4.68 -3.41
C GLY A 19 7.56 -3.94 -2.10
N ILE A 20 7.01 -4.45 -1.01
CA ILE A 20 7.17 -3.84 0.32
C ILE A 20 8.62 -3.94 0.80
N ASP A 21 9.27 -5.08 0.61
CA ASP A 21 10.68 -5.26 0.98
C ASP A 21 11.58 -4.29 0.24
N TRP A 22 11.30 -4.06 -1.04
CA TRP A 22 12.03 -3.08 -1.84
C TRP A 22 11.83 -1.66 -1.29
N GLN A 23 10.61 -1.29 -0.94
CA GLN A 23 10.32 0.02 -0.34
C GLN A 23 11.03 0.20 1.01
N ARG A 24 11.01 -0.82 1.86
CA ARG A 24 11.73 -0.78 3.14
C ARG A 24 13.23 -0.54 2.92
N SER A 25 13.81 -1.23 1.96
CA SER A 25 15.21 -1.09 1.60
C SER A 25 15.55 0.35 1.19
N ARG A 26 14.71 0.97 0.39
CA ARG A 26 14.90 2.38 -0.03
C ARG A 26 14.82 3.34 1.15
N LEU A 27 13.89 3.11 2.07
CA LEU A 27 13.75 3.95 3.26
C LEU A 27 14.96 3.82 4.19
N VAL A 28 15.48 2.60 4.37
CA VAL A 28 16.68 2.36 5.19
C VAL A 28 17.88 3.06 4.58
N GLN A 29 18.09 2.94 3.26
CA GLN A 29 19.20 3.57 2.57
C GLN A 29 19.17 5.10 2.67
N ALA A 30 17.97 5.69 2.74
CA ALA A 30 17.78 7.12 2.84
C ALA A 30 17.73 7.61 4.30
N ALA A 31 18.00 6.74 5.28
CA ALA A 31 17.89 7.02 6.71
C ALA A 31 16.49 7.49 7.10
N ARG A 32 15.46 6.96 6.45
CA ARG A 32 14.06 7.30 6.67
C ARG A 32 13.24 6.09 7.15
N ALA A 33 13.91 5.06 7.68
CA ALA A 33 13.23 3.92 8.28
C ALA A 33 12.29 4.41 9.40
N GLY A 34 11.07 3.88 9.44
CA GLY A 34 10.07 4.31 10.43
C GLY A 34 9.16 5.45 9.97
N VAL A 35 9.47 6.12 8.86
CA VAL A 35 8.56 7.11 8.25
C VAL A 35 7.30 6.42 7.77
N ILE A 36 7.46 5.20 7.22
CA ILE A 36 6.35 4.34 6.84
C ILE A 36 6.44 3.07 7.67
N GLU A 37 5.36 2.72 8.38
CA GLU A 37 5.23 1.45 9.07
C GLU A 37 4.44 0.49 8.18
N PHE A 38 4.97 -0.72 7.96
CA PHE A 38 4.30 -1.76 7.18
C PHE A 38 3.82 -2.86 8.13
N ARG A 39 2.52 -3.14 8.11
CA ARG A 39 1.88 -4.11 9.00
C ARG A 39 1.11 -5.17 8.24
N ASP A 40 1.10 -6.39 8.78
CA ASP A 40 0.42 -7.52 8.17
C ASP A 40 -1.05 -7.56 8.60
N ILE A 41 -1.96 -7.43 7.63
CA ILE A 41 -3.39 -7.47 7.90
C ILE A 41 -3.84 -8.85 8.43
N ASN A 42 -3.12 -9.91 8.08
CA ASN A 42 -3.49 -11.26 8.52
C ASN A 42 -3.37 -11.43 10.04
N LEU A 43 -2.51 -10.63 10.69
CA LEU A 43 -2.33 -10.65 12.14
C LEU A 43 -3.34 -9.75 12.86
N GLU A 44 -3.89 -8.76 12.17
CA GLU A 44 -4.81 -7.77 12.74
C GLU A 44 -5.97 -7.53 11.75
N PRO A 45 -6.83 -8.54 11.52
CA PRO A 45 -7.83 -8.46 10.45
C PRO A 45 -8.88 -7.38 10.65
N ASP A 46 -9.06 -6.89 11.88
CA ASP A 46 -10.03 -5.84 12.19
C ASP A 46 -9.41 -4.45 12.32
N ALA A 47 -8.13 -4.30 11.94
CA ALA A 47 -7.40 -3.05 12.13
C ALA A 47 -8.05 -1.84 11.44
N LEU A 48 -8.76 -2.06 10.34
CA LEU A 48 -9.40 -0.99 9.56
C LEU A 48 -10.93 -1.05 9.65
N ALA A 49 -11.48 -1.72 10.65
CA ALA A 49 -12.93 -1.85 10.82
C ALA A 49 -13.63 -0.48 10.91
N ARG A 50 -12.98 0.52 11.50
CA ARG A 50 -13.54 1.89 11.61
C ARG A 50 -13.72 2.56 10.24
N PHE A 51 -13.06 2.05 9.20
CA PHE A 51 -13.19 2.54 7.82
C PHE A 51 -14.07 1.61 6.99
N ASP A 52 -14.74 0.64 7.62
CA ASP A 52 -15.55 -0.36 6.95
C ASP A 52 -14.73 -1.21 5.97
N ALA A 53 -13.45 -1.40 6.26
CA ALA A 53 -12.55 -2.23 5.48
C ALA A 53 -12.18 -3.49 6.26
N GLY A 54 -12.36 -4.64 5.64
CA GLY A 54 -12.07 -5.94 6.23
C GLY A 54 -10.82 -6.59 5.66
N LEU A 55 -10.56 -7.80 6.13
CA LEU A 55 -9.39 -8.59 5.74
C LEU A 55 -9.30 -8.79 4.23
N GLU A 56 -10.40 -9.16 3.57
CA GLU A 56 -10.38 -9.42 2.12
C GLU A 56 -10.20 -8.13 1.31
N ASP A 57 -10.67 -6.99 1.83
CA ASP A 57 -10.46 -5.70 1.17
C ASP A 57 -8.97 -5.38 1.09
N VAL A 58 -8.23 -5.60 2.19
CA VAL A 58 -6.78 -5.36 2.24
C VAL A 58 -6.01 -6.40 1.42
N ARG A 59 -6.49 -7.64 1.40
CA ARG A 59 -5.88 -8.69 0.55
C ARG A 59 -6.01 -8.34 -0.93
N ARG A 60 -7.06 -7.62 -1.29
CA ARG A 60 -7.31 -7.22 -2.67
C ARG A 60 -6.52 -6.00 -3.07
N ARG A 61 -6.39 -5.01 -2.18
CA ARG A 61 -5.69 -3.75 -2.44
C ARG A 61 -4.96 -3.27 -1.20
N LEU A 62 -3.85 -2.58 -1.40
CA LEU A 62 -3.13 -1.95 -0.29
C LEU A 62 -4.00 -0.87 0.37
N HIS A 63 -3.91 -0.77 1.68
CA HIS A 63 -4.57 0.26 2.47
C HIS A 63 -3.56 0.92 3.39
N ALA A 64 -3.67 2.22 3.57
CA ALA A 64 -2.82 2.96 4.48
C ALA A 64 -3.61 4.00 5.23
N VAL A 65 -3.16 4.32 6.44
CA VAL A 65 -3.70 5.41 7.24
C VAL A 65 -2.57 6.40 7.47
N ASP A 66 -2.81 7.68 7.17
CA ASP A 66 -1.81 8.72 7.38
C ASP A 66 -1.82 9.22 8.83
N ASP A 67 -0.92 10.16 9.14
CA ASP A 67 -0.80 10.72 10.48
C ASP A 67 -1.96 11.65 10.85
N GLN A 68 -2.83 11.97 9.89
CA GLN A 68 -4.06 12.73 10.12
C GLN A 68 -5.27 11.81 10.31
N GLY A 69 -5.07 10.49 10.30
CA GLY A 69 -6.13 9.51 10.45
C GLY A 69 -6.95 9.27 9.19
N ARG A 70 -6.46 9.66 8.03
CA ARG A 70 -7.15 9.48 6.75
C ARG A 70 -6.74 8.18 6.08
N LEU A 71 -7.72 7.49 5.51
CA LEU A 71 -7.50 6.25 4.79
C LEU A 71 -7.15 6.52 3.33
N HIS A 72 -6.13 5.81 2.84
CA HIS A 72 -5.74 5.77 1.44
C HIS A 72 -5.78 4.31 0.98
N ALA A 73 -6.53 4.02 -0.07
CA ALA A 73 -6.68 2.64 -0.55
C ALA A 73 -6.30 2.54 -2.03
N GLY A 74 -5.76 1.38 -2.42
CA GLY A 74 -5.42 1.11 -3.80
C GLY A 74 -4.32 2.02 -4.33
N ALA A 75 -4.55 2.62 -5.50
CA ALA A 75 -3.59 3.53 -6.14
C ALA A 75 -3.25 4.72 -5.25
N ASP A 76 -4.21 5.24 -4.49
CA ASP A 76 -3.98 6.35 -3.57
C ASP A 76 -2.99 5.97 -2.48
N CYS A 77 -3.04 4.73 -2.00
CA CYS A 77 -2.05 4.21 -1.05
C CYS A 77 -0.66 4.16 -1.67
N ALA A 78 -0.53 3.63 -2.89
CA ALA A 78 0.75 3.56 -3.60
C ALA A 78 1.33 4.98 -3.82
N ILE A 79 0.50 5.93 -4.21
CA ILE A 79 0.90 7.33 -4.39
C ILE A 79 1.42 7.91 -3.08
N ALA A 80 0.72 7.67 -1.98
CA ALA A 80 1.12 8.16 -0.65
C ALA A 80 2.46 7.56 -0.22
N VAL A 81 2.68 6.27 -0.47
CA VAL A 81 3.96 5.59 -0.19
C VAL A 81 5.09 6.22 -0.99
N TRP A 82 4.89 6.45 -2.28
CA TRP A 82 5.92 7.06 -3.13
C TRP A 82 6.23 8.50 -2.72
N ARG A 83 5.22 9.29 -2.37
CA ARG A 83 5.43 10.65 -1.87
C ARG A 83 6.28 10.70 -0.60
N ALA A 84 6.15 9.69 0.25
CA ALA A 84 6.88 9.59 1.50
C ALA A 84 8.27 8.94 1.34
N THR A 85 8.58 8.36 0.17
CA THR A 85 9.83 7.65 -0.08
C THR A 85 10.81 8.55 -0.81
N PRO A 86 12.00 8.86 -0.23
CA PRO A 86 13.02 9.65 -0.93
C PRO A 86 13.44 9.00 -2.25
N GLY A 87 13.59 9.83 -3.29
CA GLY A 87 13.90 9.37 -4.64
C GLY A 87 12.67 8.99 -5.46
N HIS A 88 11.51 8.78 -4.83
CA HIS A 88 10.25 8.44 -5.50
C HIS A 88 9.18 9.52 -5.33
N ALA A 89 9.47 10.58 -4.56
CA ALA A 89 8.47 11.61 -4.28
C ALA A 89 7.95 12.27 -5.55
N TRP A 90 8.83 12.51 -6.54
CA TRP A 90 8.44 13.09 -7.83
C TRP A 90 7.41 12.21 -8.55
N LEU A 91 7.59 10.89 -8.47
CA LEU A 91 6.68 9.92 -9.10
C LEU A 91 5.31 9.99 -8.41
N GLY A 92 5.28 10.04 -7.07
CA GLY A 92 4.05 10.19 -6.32
C GLY A 92 3.29 11.48 -6.66
N HIS A 93 4.02 12.58 -6.82
CA HIS A 93 3.41 13.85 -7.21
C HIS A 93 2.87 13.81 -8.64
N LEU A 94 3.62 13.22 -9.58
CA LEU A 94 3.19 13.09 -10.98
C LEU A 94 1.93 12.23 -11.08
N LEU A 95 1.95 11.05 -10.47
CA LEU A 95 0.83 10.10 -10.54
C LEU A 95 -0.39 10.58 -9.75
N GLY A 96 -0.21 11.56 -8.87
CA GLY A 96 -1.29 12.18 -8.11
C GLY A 96 -1.98 13.35 -8.79
N LEU A 97 -1.51 13.78 -9.98
CA LEU A 97 -2.17 14.85 -10.74
C LEU A 97 -3.57 14.40 -11.17
N PRO A 98 -4.57 15.34 -11.27
CA PRO A 98 -5.98 14.94 -11.40
C PRO A 98 -6.29 13.95 -12.52
N VAL A 99 -5.82 14.20 -13.75
CA VAL A 99 -6.07 13.29 -14.88
C VAL A 99 -5.23 12.03 -14.77
N ILE A 100 -3.95 12.18 -14.43
CA ILE A 100 -3.00 11.06 -14.31
C ILE A 100 -3.42 10.15 -13.15
N ARG A 101 -3.95 10.69 -12.07
CA ARG A 101 -4.46 9.93 -10.94
C ARG A 101 -5.59 8.98 -11.37
N GLN A 102 -6.49 9.42 -12.24
CA GLN A 102 -7.58 8.57 -12.74
C GLN A 102 -7.03 7.38 -13.55
N ILE A 103 -6.03 7.63 -14.39
CA ILE A 103 -5.37 6.57 -15.17
C ILE A 103 -4.64 5.60 -14.20
N THR A 104 -3.96 6.14 -13.20
CA THR A 104 -3.24 5.35 -12.19
C THR A 104 -4.20 4.47 -11.41
N ARG A 105 -5.36 5.00 -11.01
CA ARG A 105 -6.39 4.22 -10.30
C ARG A 105 -6.89 3.06 -11.15
N PHE A 106 -7.17 3.32 -12.42
CA PHE A 106 -7.64 2.28 -13.33
C PHE A 106 -6.59 1.18 -13.50
N GLY A 107 -5.34 1.56 -13.78
CA GLY A 107 -4.24 0.60 -13.95
C GLY A 107 -3.98 -0.21 -12.69
N TYR A 108 -3.96 0.45 -11.54
CA TYR A 108 -3.77 -0.22 -10.26
C TYR A 108 -4.90 -1.23 -9.98
N ASP A 109 -6.15 -0.81 -10.16
CA ASP A 109 -7.30 -1.67 -9.87
C ASP A 109 -7.29 -2.92 -10.74
N ARG A 110 -6.96 -2.79 -12.03
CA ARG A 110 -6.84 -3.93 -12.93
C ARG A 110 -5.72 -4.86 -12.51
N PHE A 111 -4.55 -4.31 -12.21
CA PHE A 111 -3.42 -5.10 -11.73
C PHE A 111 -3.75 -5.81 -10.42
N ALA A 112 -4.35 -5.09 -9.46
CA ALA A 112 -4.70 -5.64 -8.16
C ALA A 112 -5.73 -6.77 -8.28
N ASP A 113 -6.74 -6.60 -9.14
CA ASP A 113 -7.76 -7.64 -9.35
C ASP A 113 -7.15 -8.90 -9.98
N LEU A 114 -6.26 -8.74 -10.97
CA LEU A 114 -5.57 -9.87 -11.59
C LEU A 114 -4.65 -10.56 -10.59
N LEU A 115 -3.92 -9.81 -9.80
CA LEU A 115 -3.02 -10.35 -8.78
C LEU A 115 -3.81 -11.10 -7.70
N TYR A 116 -4.93 -10.53 -7.25
CA TYR A 116 -5.81 -11.17 -6.27
C TYR A 116 -6.32 -12.52 -6.79
N ALA A 117 -6.81 -12.54 -8.04
CA ALA A 117 -7.30 -13.75 -8.68
C ALA A 117 -6.20 -14.80 -8.81
N TRP A 118 -5.00 -14.38 -9.18
CA TRP A 118 -3.84 -15.28 -9.29
C TRP A 118 -3.47 -15.88 -7.93
N ASN A 119 -3.40 -15.06 -6.89
CA ASN A 119 -3.11 -15.53 -5.53
C ASN A 119 -4.15 -16.54 -5.04
N ARG A 120 -5.43 -16.27 -5.29
CA ARG A 120 -6.52 -17.17 -4.92
C ARG A 120 -6.40 -18.51 -5.66
N ARG A 121 -6.10 -18.47 -6.95
CA ARG A 121 -5.91 -19.68 -7.78
C ARG A 121 -4.73 -20.50 -7.27
N LYS A 122 -3.65 -19.86 -6.84
CA LYS A 122 -2.46 -20.53 -6.32
C LYS A 122 -2.63 -21.01 -4.88
N GLY A 123 -3.67 -20.60 -4.20
CA GLY A 123 -3.93 -21.01 -2.83
C GLY A 123 -2.99 -20.38 -1.80
N HIS A 124 -2.56 -19.13 -2.01
CA HIS A 124 -1.65 -18.45 -1.08
C HIS A 124 -2.32 -18.11 0.25
N TRP A 125 -3.66 -18.11 0.31
CA TRP A 125 -4.42 -17.98 1.55
C TRP A 125 -5.79 -18.64 1.46
#